data_b19c8cc794ecbb6bb02fa5fde94ac70e
#
_entry.id   b19c8cc794ecbb6bb02fa5fde94ac70e
#
_cell.length_a   1.000
_cell.length_b   1.000
_cell.length_c   1.000
_cell.angle_alpha   90.00
_cell.angle_beta   90.00
_cell.angle_gamma   90.00
#
_symmetry.space_group_name_H-M   'P 1'
#
loop_
_entity.id
_entity.type
_entity.pdbx_description
1 polymer ?
#
loop_
_entity_poly.entity_id
_entity_poly.type
_entity_poly.pdbx_seq_one_letter_code
_entity_poly.pdbx_strand_id
1 'polypeptide(L)'
;MAIISFDKDMIIDYVPAYGGNRDSDDPCIVRLKFVPYSKVQHYAKLLSARAKGQNDNSKITEAAQTIQKKQFVENVESISGYYIGGGEITDPEEFYETADTDLIIEVIRAMESQSKLMEGQRKN
;
A
#
# COMPACT_ATOMS: atom_id res chain seq x y z
N MET A 1 -25.63 10.88 17.28
CA MET A 1 -24.32 10.95 16.59
C MET A 1 -23.73 9.56 16.45
N ALA A 2 -23.27 9.21 15.23
CA ALA A 2 -22.68 7.89 15.01
C ALA A 2 -21.30 7.83 15.66
N ILE A 3 -21.02 6.73 16.37
CA ILE A 3 -19.70 6.47 16.95
C ILE A 3 -18.74 5.97 15.88
N ILE A 4 -19.26 5.19 14.93
CA ILE A 4 -18.47 4.66 13.82
C ILE A 4 -18.98 5.31 12.53
N SER A 5 -18.09 6.02 11.87
CA SER A 5 -18.41 6.68 10.60
C SER A 5 -17.18 6.63 9.70
N PHE A 6 -17.36 6.10 8.51
CA PHE A 6 -16.30 6.00 7.51
C PHE A 6 -16.73 6.66 6.21
N ASP A 7 -15.78 7.29 5.57
CA ASP A 7 -15.91 7.71 4.19
C ASP A 7 -15.15 6.69 3.34
N LYS A 8 -15.87 5.97 2.48
CA LYS A 8 -15.27 4.95 1.62
C LYS A 8 -14.25 5.52 0.63
N ASP A 9 -14.32 6.83 0.39
CA ASP A 9 -13.41 7.53 -0.52
C ASP A 9 -12.27 8.22 0.23
N MET A 10 -12.11 7.89 1.52
CA MET A 10 -11.07 8.47 2.37
C MET A 10 -9.68 8.11 1.84
N ILE A 11 -8.83 9.13 1.78
CA ILE A 11 -7.42 8.97 1.41
C ILE A 11 -6.57 9.27 2.64
N ILE A 12 -5.63 8.37 2.93
CA ILE A 12 -4.70 8.52 4.05
C ILE A 12 -3.35 8.94 3.50
N ASP A 13 -2.85 10.08 3.94
CA ASP A 13 -1.52 10.55 3.57
C ASP A 13 -0.50 9.88 4.48
N TYR A 14 0.26 8.95 3.93
CA TYR A 14 1.33 8.28 4.65
C TYR A 14 2.68 8.85 4.27
N VAL A 15 3.45 9.29 5.25
CA VAL A 15 4.80 9.83 5.04
C VAL A 15 5.79 8.76 5.50
N PRO A 16 6.44 8.03 4.57
CA PRO A 16 7.40 6.99 4.96
C PRO A 16 8.54 7.54 5.79
N ALA A 17 9.02 6.72 6.72
CA ALA A 17 10.20 7.04 7.52
C ALA A 17 11.50 6.71 6.79
N TYR A 18 11.42 5.93 5.73
CA TYR A 18 12.56 5.46 4.95
C TYR A 18 13.56 6.59 4.67
N GLY A 19 14.85 6.33 4.92
CA GLY A 19 15.93 7.25 4.53
C GLY A 19 15.86 8.62 5.13
N GLY A 20 15.22 8.79 6.29
CA GLY A 20 15.10 10.11 6.92
C GLY A 20 14.06 11.00 6.24
N ASN A 21 13.18 10.40 5.44
CA ASN A 21 12.18 11.13 4.66
C ASN A 21 11.33 12.10 5.49
N ARG A 22 10.98 11.71 6.73
CA ARG A 22 10.12 12.53 7.60
C ARG A 22 10.76 13.83 8.04
N ASP A 23 12.09 13.91 7.98
CA ASP A 23 12.85 15.10 8.35
C ASP A 23 13.12 16.01 7.14
N SER A 24 12.68 15.62 5.96
CA SER A 24 12.85 16.43 4.75
C SER A 24 11.85 17.58 4.72
N ASP A 25 12.25 18.70 4.12
CA ASP A 25 11.35 19.83 3.91
C ASP A 25 10.28 19.52 2.87
N ASP A 26 10.57 18.57 1.97
CA ASP A 26 9.65 18.17 0.90
C ASP A 26 9.58 16.64 0.86
N PRO A 27 8.94 16.03 1.85
CA PRO A 27 8.96 14.58 1.97
C PRO A 27 8.14 13.88 0.88
N CYS A 28 8.54 12.63 0.60
CA CYS A 28 7.74 11.73 -0.20
C CYS A 28 6.46 11.41 0.59
N ILE A 29 5.32 11.48 -0.08
CA ILE A 29 4.02 11.15 0.51
C ILE A 29 3.37 10.08 -0.37
N VAL A 30 2.92 9.00 0.26
CA VAL A 30 2.18 7.93 -0.40
C VAL A 30 0.73 8.03 0.06
N ARG A 31 -0.18 8.27 -0.87
CA ARG A 31 -1.61 8.40 -0.56
C ARG A 31 -2.29 7.06 -0.69
N LEU A 32 -2.82 6.57 0.43
CA LEU A 32 -3.41 5.25 0.53
C LEU A 32 -4.94 5.35 0.50
N LYS A 33 -5.57 4.48 -0.31
CA LYS A 33 -7.03 4.37 -0.32
C LYS A 33 -7.47 3.52 0.86
N PHE A 34 -8.71 3.75 1.32
CA PHE A 34 -9.32 2.89 2.32
C PHE A 34 -9.55 1.49 1.73
N VAL A 35 -9.15 0.45 2.48
CA VAL A 35 -9.30 -0.94 2.07
C VAL A 35 -10.28 -1.62 3.02
N PRO A 36 -11.53 -1.84 2.61
CA PRO A 36 -12.50 -2.53 3.46
C PRO A 36 -12.15 -4.02 3.61
N TYR A 37 -12.66 -4.64 4.68
CA TYR A 37 -12.37 -6.04 4.97
C TYR A 37 -12.78 -6.98 3.83
N SER A 38 -13.89 -6.67 3.16
CA SER A 38 -14.33 -7.47 2.01
C SER A 38 -13.28 -7.50 0.89
N LYS A 39 -12.55 -6.40 0.71
CA LYS A 39 -11.49 -6.34 -0.29
C LYS A 39 -10.27 -7.16 0.14
N VAL A 40 -9.94 -7.13 1.43
CA VAL A 40 -8.88 -7.98 1.99
C VAL A 40 -9.20 -9.45 1.76
N GLN A 41 -10.46 -9.85 2.01
CA GLN A 41 -10.92 -11.21 1.75
C GLN A 41 -10.84 -11.57 0.27
N HIS A 42 -11.14 -10.62 -0.61
CA HIS A 42 -11.06 -10.83 -2.05
C HIS A 42 -9.62 -11.18 -2.47
N TYR A 43 -8.62 -10.46 -1.97
CA TYR A 43 -7.21 -10.76 -2.27
C TYR A 43 -6.82 -12.14 -1.73
N ALA A 44 -7.28 -12.49 -0.54
CA ALA A 44 -7.01 -13.81 0.04
C ALA A 44 -7.59 -14.92 -0.83
N LYS A 45 -8.80 -14.73 -1.34
CA LYS A 45 -9.45 -15.69 -2.25
C LYS A 45 -8.70 -15.83 -3.57
N LEU A 46 -8.21 -14.72 -4.12
CA LEU A 46 -7.42 -14.75 -5.35
C LEU A 46 -6.14 -15.56 -5.14
N LEU A 47 -5.47 -15.37 -4.01
CA LEU A 47 -4.26 -16.11 -3.70
C LEU A 47 -4.56 -17.60 -3.54
N SER A 48 -5.60 -17.95 -2.80
CA SER A 48 -6.01 -19.35 -2.61
C SER A 48 -6.34 -20.03 -3.94
N ALA A 49 -7.05 -19.33 -4.82
CA ALA A 49 -7.41 -19.88 -6.13
C ALA A 49 -6.18 -20.18 -6.99
N ARG A 50 -5.18 -19.28 -6.96
CA ARG A 50 -3.96 -19.47 -7.73
C ARG A 50 -3.03 -20.53 -7.14
N ALA A 51 -3.05 -20.68 -5.81
CA ALA A 51 -2.22 -21.66 -5.12
C ALA A 51 -2.82 -23.06 -5.12
N LYS A 52 -4.11 -23.18 -5.40
CA LYS A 52 -4.83 -24.46 -5.34
C LYS A 52 -4.25 -25.46 -6.34
N GLY A 53 -3.88 -26.64 -5.85
CA GLY A 53 -3.34 -27.71 -6.67
C GLY A 53 -1.87 -27.52 -7.06
N GLN A 54 -1.21 -26.46 -6.58
CA GLN A 54 0.20 -26.25 -6.86
C GLN A 54 1.04 -26.95 -5.81
N ASN A 55 1.98 -27.78 -6.29
CA ASN A 55 2.97 -28.42 -5.43
C ASN A 55 4.33 -27.72 -5.52
N ASP A 56 4.46 -26.76 -6.41
CA ASP A 56 5.70 -26.03 -6.66
C ASP A 56 5.70 -24.74 -5.86
N ASN A 57 6.59 -24.63 -4.88
CA ASN A 57 6.72 -23.44 -4.03
C ASN A 57 7.05 -22.19 -4.83
N SER A 58 7.78 -22.31 -5.94
CA SER A 58 8.08 -21.15 -6.80
C SER A 58 6.82 -20.55 -7.38
N LYS A 59 5.89 -21.39 -7.82
CA LYS A 59 4.64 -20.91 -8.42
C LYS A 59 3.72 -20.29 -7.38
N ILE A 60 3.72 -20.84 -6.16
CA ILE A 60 2.94 -20.27 -5.05
C ILE A 60 3.51 -18.89 -4.68
N THR A 61 4.84 -18.76 -4.64
CA THR A 61 5.50 -17.50 -4.36
C THR A 61 5.21 -16.47 -5.44
N GLU A 62 5.26 -16.87 -6.71
CA GLU A 62 4.92 -15.98 -7.83
C GLU A 62 3.47 -15.49 -7.73
N ALA A 63 2.54 -16.37 -7.37
CA ALA A 63 1.14 -16.02 -7.20
C ALA A 63 1.00 -14.99 -6.06
N ALA A 64 1.68 -15.20 -4.94
CA ALA A 64 1.65 -14.28 -3.81
C ALA A 64 2.18 -12.91 -4.21
N GLN A 65 3.29 -12.87 -4.94
CA GLN A 65 3.89 -11.61 -5.41
C GLN A 65 2.97 -10.87 -6.39
N THR A 66 2.32 -11.61 -7.28
CA THR A 66 1.38 -11.02 -8.24
C THR A 66 0.18 -10.37 -7.52
N ILE A 67 -0.37 -11.06 -6.53
CA ILE A 67 -1.49 -10.54 -5.74
C ILE A 67 -1.04 -9.32 -4.91
N GLN A 68 0.16 -9.36 -4.33
CA GLN A 68 0.71 -8.25 -3.56
C GLN A 68 0.87 -7.00 -4.42
N LYS A 69 1.40 -7.16 -5.63
CA LYS A 69 1.54 -6.04 -6.57
C LYS A 69 0.16 -5.47 -6.93
N LYS A 70 -0.81 -6.34 -7.21
CA LYS A 70 -2.17 -5.93 -7.52
C LYS A 70 -2.77 -5.14 -6.37
N GLN A 71 -2.63 -5.63 -5.16
CA GLN A 71 -3.12 -4.95 -3.96
C GLN A 71 -2.47 -3.58 -3.81
N PHE A 72 -1.17 -3.49 -4.01
CA PHE A 72 -0.44 -2.23 -3.91
C PHE A 72 -0.95 -1.21 -4.94
N VAL A 73 -0.97 -1.61 -6.20
CA VAL A 73 -1.34 -0.69 -7.30
C VAL A 73 -2.79 -0.23 -7.19
N GLU A 74 -3.69 -1.11 -6.79
CA GLU A 74 -5.11 -0.77 -6.68
C GLU A 74 -5.42 0.15 -5.50
N ASN A 75 -4.62 0.08 -4.43
CA ASN A 75 -4.93 0.76 -3.18
C ASN A 75 -4.01 1.94 -2.85
N VAL A 76 -3.08 2.24 -3.73
CA VAL A 76 -2.30 3.48 -3.65
C VAL A 76 -2.89 4.46 -4.66
N GLU A 77 -3.39 5.59 -4.16
CA GLU A 77 -3.99 6.61 -5.02
C GLU A 77 -2.94 7.32 -5.85
N SER A 78 -1.88 7.78 -5.20
CA SER A 78 -0.80 8.51 -5.87
C SER A 78 0.41 8.63 -4.96
N ILE A 79 1.53 9.00 -5.55
CA ILE A 79 2.77 9.28 -4.83
C ILE A 79 3.23 10.69 -5.22
N SER A 80 3.81 11.42 -4.27
CA SER A 80 4.47 12.69 -4.54
C SER A 80 5.80 12.73 -3.81
N GLY A 81 6.74 13.50 -4.33
CA GLY A 81 8.05 13.66 -3.71
C GLY A 81 8.99 12.47 -3.89
N TYR A 82 8.74 11.61 -4.86
CA TYR A 82 9.59 10.49 -5.20
C TYR A 82 10.16 10.71 -6.61
N TYR A 83 11.48 10.71 -6.72
CA TYR A 83 12.16 11.06 -7.98
C TYR A 83 13.13 9.99 -8.42
N ILE A 84 13.18 9.77 -9.72
CA ILE A 84 14.20 8.93 -10.36
C ILE A 84 14.81 9.74 -11.49
N GLY A 85 16.13 9.96 -11.43
CA GLY A 85 16.84 10.69 -12.48
C GLY A 85 16.32 12.09 -12.72
N GLY A 86 15.82 12.76 -11.69
CA GLY A 86 15.29 14.11 -11.79
C GLY A 86 13.85 14.21 -12.22
N GLY A 87 13.20 13.08 -12.57
CA GLY A 87 11.78 13.05 -12.92
C GLY A 87 10.93 12.54 -11.76
N GLU A 88 9.84 13.23 -11.48
CA GLU A 88 8.92 12.80 -10.43
C GLU A 88 8.10 11.59 -10.88
N ILE A 89 8.07 10.55 -10.05
CA ILE A 89 7.27 9.35 -10.27
C ILE A 89 6.03 9.46 -9.41
N THR A 90 4.86 9.50 -10.04
CA THR A 90 3.58 9.64 -9.35
C THR A 90 2.70 8.40 -9.49
N ASP A 91 3.00 7.54 -10.47
CA ASP A 91 2.23 6.34 -10.74
C ASP A 91 2.57 5.21 -9.76
N PRO A 92 1.56 4.61 -9.10
CA PRO A 92 1.82 3.53 -8.14
C PRO A 92 2.58 2.34 -8.71
N GLU A 93 2.30 1.95 -9.95
CA GLU A 93 2.99 0.82 -10.56
C GLU A 93 4.47 1.11 -10.79
N GLU A 94 4.80 2.30 -11.31
CA GLU A 94 6.20 2.70 -11.48
C GLU A 94 6.92 2.78 -10.15
N PHE A 95 6.25 3.30 -9.12
CA PHE A 95 6.80 3.35 -7.78
C PHE A 95 7.11 1.94 -7.28
N TYR A 96 6.18 1.01 -7.43
CA TYR A 96 6.36 -0.39 -7.01
C TYR A 96 7.54 -1.04 -7.72
N GLU A 97 7.71 -0.77 -9.00
CA GLU A 97 8.76 -1.39 -9.82
C GLU A 97 10.14 -0.80 -9.56
N THR A 98 10.23 0.43 -9.08
CA THR A 98 11.51 1.15 -9.00
C THR A 98 12.00 1.43 -7.59
N ALA A 99 11.10 1.44 -6.59
CA ALA A 99 11.49 1.80 -5.24
C ALA A 99 12.24 0.67 -4.54
N ASP A 100 13.06 1.06 -3.57
CA ASP A 100 13.82 0.12 -2.78
C ASP A 100 12.91 -0.81 -1.98
N THR A 101 13.38 -2.04 -1.76
CA THR A 101 12.64 -3.08 -1.04
C THR A 101 12.12 -2.59 0.31
N ASP A 102 12.97 -1.95 1.11
CA ASP A 102 12.59 -1.50 2.44
C ASP A 102 11.49 -0.44 2.40
N LEU A 103 11.51 0.42 1.39
CA LEU A 103 10.48 1.44 1.21
C LEU A 103 9.15 0.78 0.84
N ILE A 104 9.16 -0.16 -0.09
CA ILE A 104 7.95 -0.88 -0.51
C ILE A 104 7.34 -1.66 0.67
N ILE A 105 8.18 -2.36 1.42
CA ILE A 105 7.72 -3.12 2.59
C ILE A 105 7.10 -2.20 3.63
N GLU A 106 7.71 -1.03 3.85
CA GLU A 106 7.17 -0.06 4.80
C GLU A 106 5.77 0.38 4.38
N VAL A 107 5.57 0.69 3.10
CA VAL A 107 4.26 1.11 2.58
C VAL A 107 3.23 -0.02 2.70
N ILE A 108 3.63 -1.25 2.38
CA ILE A 108 2.73 -2.41 2.51
C ILE A 108 2.28 -2.59 3.97
N ARG A 109 3.19 -2.45 4.91
CA ARG A 109 2.86 -2.53 6.35
C ARG A 109 1.91 -1.41 6.76
N ALA A 110 2.10 -0.22 6.22
CA ALA A 110 1.19 0.90 6.48
C ALA A 110 -0.21 0.58 5.96
N MET A 111 -0.32 -0.03 4.78
CA MET A 111 -1.61 -0.45 4.23
C MET A 111 -2.30 -1.47 5.13
N GLU A 112 -1.56 -2.42 5.66
CA GLU A 112 -2.07 -3.46 6.56
C GLU A 112 -2.49 -2.88 7.91
N SER A 113 -1.91 -1.75 8.29
CA SER A 113 -2.17 -1.09 9.58
C SER A 113 -3.10 0.10 9.45
N GLN A 114 -3.90 0.17 8.39
CA GLN A 114 -4.79 1.31 8.13
C GLN A 114 -5.69 1.66 9.31
N SER A 115 -6.21 0.66 10.02
CA SER A 115 -7.08 0.91 11.17
C SER A 115 -6.39 1.77 12.22
N LYS A 116 -5.10 1.54 12.46
CA LYS A 116 -4.32 2.32 13.42
C LYS A 116 -4.08 3.73 12.92
N LEU A 117 -3.78 3.89 11.63
CA LEU A 117 -3.59 5.21 11.02
C LEU A 117 -4.87 6.04 11.07
N MET A 118 -5.99 5.42 10.75
CA MET A 118 -7.30 6.06 10.79
C MET A 118 -7.68 6.46 12.21
N GLU A 119 -7.39 5.60 13.18
CA GLU A 119 -7.63 5.88 14.59
C GLU A 119 -6.86 7.10 15.05
N GLY A 120 -5.59 7.22 14.66
CA GLY A 120 -4.78 8.39 14.95
C GLY A 120 -5.37 9.66 14.38
N GLN A 121 -5.88 9.62 13.17
CA GLN A 121 -6.53 10.76 12.53
C GLN A 121 -7.83 11.14 13.21
N ARG A 122 -8.58 10.17 13.72
CA ARG A 122 -9.85 10.42 14.42
C ARG A 122 -9.67 11.11 15.75
N LYS A 123 -8.57 10.85 16.43
CA LYS A 123 -8.32 11.43 17.76
C LYS A 123 -7.98 12.91 17.70
N ASN A 124 -7.71 13.40 16.55
CA ASN A 124 -7.42 14.80 16.33
C ASN A 124 -8.67 15.52 15.85
#